data_59d0cf2eb1e8e2be202e79f0d6259c82
#
_entry.id   59d0cf2eb1e8e2be202e79f0d6259c82
#
_cell.length_a   1.000
_cell.length_b   1.000
_cell.length_c   1.000
_cell.angle_alpha   90.00
_cell.angle_beta   90.00
_cell.angle_gamma   90.00
#
_symmetry.space_group_name_H-M   'P 1'
#
loop_
_entity.id
_entity.type
_entity.pdbx_description
1 polymer ?
#
loop_
_entity_poly.entity_id
_entity_poly.type
_entity_poly.pdbx_seq_one_letter_code
_entity_poly.pdbx_strand_id
1 'polypeptide(L)'
;EVIQRADPHIGLLHRATEKLAESKTFIQNLPYMDRLDYVSMMANEHAYCLAIEKLLGLEVPVRAQYIRVMFSEITRLLNHLLWLGAHGLDCGAMNMLIYCFREREDLFDMYEAVSGARMHAAYFRPGGVYRDLPDSMPQYKVSKIKNERALLAARNEPRRRCVQDAGRAFDLCQKRGDTGIACRAFGGSERKKAHRSRASA
;
A
#
# COMPACT_ATOMS: atom_id res chain seq x y z
N GLU A 1 -15.03 28.79 -12.21
CA GLU A 1 -14.77 28.44 -13.61
C GLU A 1 -15.75 27.37 -14.08
N VAL A 2 -16.22 27.50 -15.31
CA VAL A 2 -17.16 26.55 -15.92
C VAL A 2 -16.51 25.97 -17.17
N ILE A 3 -16.37 24.63 -17.21
CA ILE A 3 -15.83 23.94 -18.37
C ILE A 3 -16.85 24.02 -19.52
N GLN A 4 -16.46 24.60 -20.66
CA GLN A 4 -17.29 24.68 -21.85
C GLN A 4 -17.04 23.53 -22.83
N ARG A 5 -15.82 23.02 -22.87
CA ARG A 5 -15.44 21.91 -23.74
C ARG A 5 -14.25 21.16 -23.13
N ALA A 6 -14.25 19.84 -23.23
CA ALA A 6 -13.12 18.97 -22.92
C ALA A 6 -12.81 18.09 -24.15
N ASP A 7 -11.53 18.06 -24.57
CA ASP A 7 -11.07 17.27 -25.70
C ASP A 7 -9.78 16.53 -25.32
N PRO A 8 -9.90 15.37 -24.63
CA PRO A 8 -8.77 14.64 -24.09
C PRO A 8 -8.00 13.89 -25.19
N HIS A 9 -6.70 14.10 -25.26
CA HIS A 9 -5.77 13.37 -26.12
C HIS A 9 -5.08 12.26 -25.35
N ILE A 10 -5.66 11.07 -25.37
CA ILE A 10 -5.17 9.89 -24.63
C ILE A 10 -4.08 9.20 -25.48
N GLY A 11 -3.03 8.68 -24.80
CA GLY A 11 -2.00 7.87 -25.41
C GLY A 11 -0.58 8.43 -25.35
N LEU A 12 -0.40 9.69 -24.95
CA LEU A 12 0.94 10.30 -24.82
C LEU A 12 1.84 9.59 -23.82
N LEU A 13 1.25 8.93 -22.81
CA LEU A 13 1.95 8.14 -21.81
C LEU A 13 1.72 6.62 -22.00
N HIS A 14 1.25 6.18 -23.16
CA HIS A 14 1.09 4.76 -23.44
C HIS A 14 2.46 4.10 -23.63
N ARG A 15 2.79 3.13 -22.75
CA ARG A 15 4.11 2.48 -22.71
C ARG A 15 4.10 1.05 -23.19
N ALA A 16 3.04 0.63 -23.87
CA ALA A 16 2.85 -0.72 -24.39
C ALA A 16 3.01 -1.84 -23.33
N THR A 17 2.61 -1.59 -22.09
CA THR A 17 2.81 -2.51 -20.95
C THR A 17 2.19 -3.88 -21.20
N GLU A 18 0.97 -3.92 -21.75
CA GLU A 18 0.30 -5.18 -22.07
C GLU A 18 1.06 -5.99 -23.13
N LYS A 19 1.51 -5.33 -24.18
CA LYS A 19 2.27 -5.97 -25.27
C LYS A 19 3.63 -6.48 -24.79
N LEU A 20 4.30 -5.75 -23.94
CA LEU A 20 5.55 -6.17 -23.30
C LEU A 20 5.33 -7.36 -22.37
N ALA A 21 4.22 -7.39 -21.65
CA ALA A 21 3.86 -8.47 -20.75
C ALA A 21 3.68 -9.82 -21.46
N GLU A 22 3.17 -9.84 -22.69
CA GLU A 22 3.01 -11.06 -23.49
C GLU A 22 4.32 -11.84 -23.69
N SER A 23 5.44 -11.15 -23.74
CA SER A 23 6.77 -11.74 -23.97
C SER A 23 7.50 -12.15 -22.68
N LYS A 24 6.89 -11.96 -21.51
CA LYS A 24 7.50 -12.14 -20.19
C LYS A 24 6.79 -13.21 -19.37
N THR A 25 7.51 -13.79 -18.40
CA THR A 25 6.90 -14.64 -17.38
C THR A 25 6.11 -13.81 -16.38
N PHE A 26 5.19 -14.42 -15.63
CA PHE A 26 4.39 -13.74 -14.60
C PHE A 26 5.24 -12.98 -13.58
N ILE A 27 6.37 -13.56 -13.15
CA ILE A 27 7.28 -12.90 -12.20
C ILE A 27 7.99 -11.70 -12.84
N GLN A 28 8.37 -11.82 -14.11
CA GLN A 28 9.03 -10.73 -14.84
C GLN A 28 8.07 -9.57 -15.18
N ASN A 29 6.77 -9.82 -15.16
CA ASN A 29 5.76 -8.79 -15.38
C ASN A 29 5.51 -7.93 -14.13
N LEU A 30 5.85 -8.43 -12.96
CA LEU A 30 5.58 -7.72 -11.71
C LEU A 30 6.17 -6.29 -11.68
N PRO A 31 7.41 -6.03 -12.09
CA PRO A 31 7.95 -4.66 -12.16
C PRO A 31 7.18 -3.73 -13.08
N TYR A 32 6.49 -4.25 -14.10
CA TYR A 32 5.64 -3.41 -14.96
C TYR A 32 4.40 -2.93 -14.21
N MET A 33 3.88 -3.73 -13.28
CA MET A 33 2.72 -3.36 -12.47
C MET A 33 3.00 -2.13 -11.60
N ASP A 34 4.19 -2.05 -11.01
CA ASP A 34 4.62 -0.87 -10.23
C ASP A 34 4.54 0.44 -11.00
N ARG A 35 4.71 0.36 -12.31
CA ARG A 35 4.78 1.50 -13.22
C ARG A 35 3.46 1.84 -13.88
N LEU A 36 2.38 1.15 -13.57
CA LEU A 36 1.04 1.49 -14.07
C LEU A 36 0.51 2.72 -13.34
N ASP A 37 0.07 2.56 -12.11
CA ASP A 37 -0.15 3.68 -11.21
C ASP A 37 1.13 3.87 -10.36
N TYR A 38 2.06 4.67 -10.86
CA TYR A 38 3.35 4.92 -10.24
C TYR A 38 3.27 5.72 -8.93
N VAL A 39 2.08 6.03 -8.48
CA VAL A 39 1.81 6.65 -7.19
C VAL A 39 1.40 5.61 -6.14
N SER A 40 0.87 4.46 -6.58
CA SER A 40 0.38 3.37 -5.73
C SER A 40 1.09 2.04 -6.04
N MET A 41 2.42 2.04 -6.06
CA MET A 41 3.25 0.95 -6.59
C MET A 41 2.91 -0.41 -5.98
N MET A 42 3.03 -0.56 -4.65
CA MET A 42 2.79 -1.86 -4.00
C MET A 42 1.32 -2.27 -4.00
N ALA A 43 0.37 -1.34 -4.17
CA ALA A 43 -1.04 -1.69 -4.34
C ALA A 43 -1.28 -2.38 -5.69
N ASN A 44 -0.60 -1.92 -6.76
CA ASN A 44 -0.65 -2.57 -8.08
C ASN A 44 -0.03 -3.97 -8.03
N GLU A 45 1.13 -4.11 -7.37
CA GLU A 45 1.76 -5.42 -7.13
C GLU A 45 0.81 -6.36 -6.41
N HIS A 46 0.13 -5.86 -5.36
CA HIS A 46 -0.80 -6.65 -4.57
C HIS A 46 -1.96 -7.17 -5.41
N ALA A 47 -2.58 -6.31 -6.21
CA ALA A 47 -3.68 -6.71 -7.09
C ALA A 47 -3.25 -7.80 -8.08
N TYR A 48 -2.07 -7.66 -8.67
CA TYR A 48 -1.50 -8.63 -9.59
C TYR A 48 -1.19 -9.97 -8.91
N CYS A 49 -0.55 -9.95 -7.74
CA CYS A 49 -0.25 -11.15 -6.98
C CYS A 49 -1.52 -11.90 -6.57
N LEU A 50 -2.56 -11.18 -6.10
CA LEU A 50 -3.84 -11.77 -5.73
C LEU A 50 -4.53 -12.46 -6.92
N ALA A 51 -4.44 -11.87 -8.11
CA ALA A 51 -5.00 -12.48 -9.32
C ALA A 51 -4.30 -13.81 -9.66
N ILE A 52 -2.97 -13.84 -9.63
CA ILE A 52 -2.18 -15.05 -9.90
C ILE A 52 -2.43 -16.11 -8.83
N GLU A 53 -2.45 -15.73 -7.55
CA GLU A 53 -2.69 -16.64 -6.43
C GLU A 53 -4.07 -17.27 -6.52
N LYS A 54 -5.07 -16.51 -6.92
CA LYS A 54 -6.43 -17.03 -7.15
C LYS A 54 -6.48 -18.02 -8.31
N LEU A 55 -5.75 -17.74 -9.39
CA LEU A 55 -5.68 -18.64 -10.56
C LEU A 55 -4.97 -19.96 -10.24
N LEU A 56 -3.93 -19.91 -9.43
CA LEU A 56 -3.10 -21.08 -9.08
C LEU A 56 -3.58 -21.79 -7.80
N GLY A 57 -4.55 -21.24 -7.08
CA GLY A 57 -5.02 -21.78 -5.79
C GLY A 57 -3.93 -21.73 -4.69
N LEU A 58 -3.03 -20.75 -4.73
CA LEU A 58 -1.94 -20.63 -3.77
C LEU A 58 -2.42 -20.03 -2.44
N GLU A 59 -2.03 -20.65 -1.34
CA GLU A 59 -2.22 -20.08 -0.01
C GLU A 59 -1.01 -19.24 0.41
N VAL A 60 -1.26 -18.02 0.85
CA VAL A 60 -0.22 -17.10 1.29
C VAL A 60 -0.02 -17.23 2.80
N PRO A 61 1.21 -17.35 3.31
CA PRO A 61 1.49 -17.36 4.75
C PRO A 61 0.90 -16.14 5.45
N VAL A 62 0.35 -16.35 6.64
CA VAL A 62 -0.35 -15.29 7.41
C VAL A 62 0.54 -14.08 7.65
N ARG A 63 1.83 -14.29 7.97
CA ARG A 63 2.79 -13.19 8.16
C ARG A 63 2.94 -12.34 6.89
N ALA A 64 3.03 -12.96 5.72
CA ALA A 64 3.13 -12.25 4.46
C ALA A 64 1.85 -11.44 4.15
N GLN A 65 0.68 -11.95 4.51
CA GLN A 65 -0.58 -11.21 4.38
C GLN A 65 -0.57 -9.92 5.21
N TYR A 66 -0.09 -9.97 6.45
CA TYR A 66 0.04 -8.77 7.29
C TYR A 66 1.04 -7.77 6.73
N ILE A 67 2.19 -8.23 6.26
CA ILE A 67 3.19 -7.36 5.62
C ILE A 67 2.58 -6.68 4.40
N ARG A 68 1.84 -7.41 3.57
CA ARG A 68 1.18 -6.86 2.40
C ARG A 68 0.13 -5.79 2.77
N VAL A 69 -0.69 -6.05 3.78
CA VAL A 69 -1.67 -5.06 4.26
C VAL A 69 -0.97 -3.80 4.75
N MET A 70 0.07 -3.95 5.57
CA MET A 70 0.85 -2.82 6.08
C MET A 70 1.41 -1.96 4.95
N PHE A 71 2.08 -2.56 3.96
CA PHE A 71 2.65 -1.81 2.85
C PHE A 71 1.60 -1.28 1.87
N SER A 72 0.46 -1.92 1.73
CA SER A 72 -0.67 -1.37 0.96
C SER A 72 -1.22 -0.11 1.61
N GLU A 73 -1.27 -0.05 2.96
CA GLU A 73 -1.68 1.16 3.68
C GLU A 73 -0.64 2.28 3.59
N ILE A 74 0.65 1.95 3.68
CA ILE A 74 1.74 2.92 3.46
C ILE A 74 1.67 3.48 2.04
N THR A 75 1.43 2.61 1.06
CA THR A 75 1.23 2.99 -0.35
C THR A 75 0.04 3.95 -0.50
N ARG A 76 -1.05 3.69 0.20
CA ARG A 76 -2.21 4.56 0.18
C ARG A 76 -1.90 5.94 0.76
N LEU A 77 -1.11 6.03 1.82
CA LEU A 77 -0.63 7.29 2.36
C LEU A 77 0.25 8.05 1.35
N LEU A 78 1.18 7.34 0.71
CA LEU A 78 2.03 7.91 -0.34
C LEU A 78 1.20 8.51 -1.49
N ASN A 79 0.16 7.79 -1.90
CA ASN A 79 -0.77 8.25 -2.94
C ASN A 79 -1.51 9.52 -2.50
N HIS A 80 -2.09 9.51 -1.31
CA HIS A 80 -2.84 10.66 -0.81
C HIS A 80 -1.98 11.91 -0.66
N LEU A 81 -0.74 11.77 -0.22
CA LEU A 81 0.19 12.89 -0.09
C LEU A 81 0.53 13.49 -1.45
N LEU A 82 0.79 12.67 -2.47
CA LEU A 82 1.05 13.18 -3.81
C LEU A 82 -0.19 13.83 -4.41
N TRP A 83 -1.35 13.17 -4.33
CA TRP A 83 -2.59 13.71 -4.84
C TRP A 83 -2.92 15.06 -4.21
N LEU A 84 -2.83 15.15 -2.88
CA LEU A 84 -3.13 16.40 -2.16
C LEU A 84 -2.13 17.51 -2.53
N GLY A 85 -0.85 17.16 -2.61
CA GLY A 85 0.20 18.12 -2.98
C GLY A 85 0.03 18.66 -4.41
N ALA A 86 -0.23 17.77 -5.37
CA ALA A 86 -0.46 18.15 -6.77
C ALA A 86 -1.72 19.00 -6.94
N HIS A 87 -2.82 18.59 -6.29
CA HIS A 87 -4.06 19.37 -6.33
C HIS A 87 -3.90 20.76 -5.71
N GLY A 88 -3.20 20.84 -4.57
CA GLY A 88 -2.86 22.12 -3.94
C GLY A 88 -2.02 23.02 -4.86
N LEU A 89 -1.05 22.43 -5.57
CA LEU A 89 -0.23 23.14 -6.56
C LEU A 89 -1.09 23.71 -7.69
N ASP A 90 -2.00 22.91 -8.24
CA ASP A 90 -2.91 23.31 -9.33
C ASP A 90 -3.83 24.46 -8.91
N CYS A 91 -4.21 24.52 -7.62
CA CYS A 91 -4.96 25.64 -7.03
C CYS A 91 -4.08 26.83 -6.64
N GLY A 92 -2.78 26.81 -6.93
CA GLY A 92 -1.84 27.90 -6.66
C GLY A 92 -1.08 27.83 -5.34
N ALA A 93 -1.29 26.78 -4.52
CA ALA A 93 -0.60 26.59 -3.23
C ALA A 93 0.69 25.74 -3.38
N MET A 94 1.73 26.31 -4.02
CA MET A 94 2.99 25.60 -4.31
C MET A 94 3.64 24.96 -3.07
N ASN A 95 3.57 25.60 -1.93
CA ASN A 95 4.16 25.09 -0.68
C ASN A 95 3.54 23.76 -0.23
N MET A 96 2.29 23.48 -0.59
CA MET A 96 1.63 22.21 -0.27
C MET A 96 2.35 21.02 -0.88
N LEU A 97 2.83 21.14 -2.11
CA LEU A 97 3.59 20.09 -2.77
C LEU A 97 4.86 19.76 -1.98
N ILE A 98 5.61 20.78 -1.57
CA ILE A 98 6.87 20.63 -0.81
C ILE A 98 6.63 19.93 0.52
N TYR A 99 5.61 20.35 1.28
CA TYR A 99 5.27 19.72 2.55
C TYR A 99 4.83 18.27 2.39
N CYS A 100 4.00 17.97 1.40
CA CYS A 100 3.58 16.60 1.13
C CYS A 100 4.74 15.70 0.71
N PHE A 101 5.65 16.20 -0.11
CA PHE A 101 6.81 15.44 -0.54
C PHE A 101 7.80 15.17 0.59
N ARG A 102 7.96 16.09 1.54
CA ARG A 102 8.79 15.86 2.73
C ARG A 102 8.29 14.63 3.53
N GLU A 103 6.98 14.52 3.74
CA GLU A 103 6.41 13.37 4.44
C GLU A 103 6.49 12.07 3.59
N ARG A 104 6.45 12.19 2.27
CA ARG A 104 6.65 11.04 1.37
C ARG A 104 8.06 10.48 1.46
N GLU A 105 9.08 11.31 1.67
CA GLU A 105 10.45 10.84 1.84
C GLU A 105 10.58 9.86 3.01
N ASP A 106 10.05 10.21 4.18
CA ASP A 106 10.07 9.33 5.35
C ASP A 106 9.40 7.95 5.07
N LEU A 107 8.37 7.91 4.21
CA LEU A 107 7.70 6.67 3.82
C LEU A 107 8.49 5.88 2.76
N PHE A 108 9.22 6.55 1.89
CA PHE A 108 10.11 5.90 0.94
C PHE A 108 11.30 5.22 1.61
N ASP A 109 11.80 5.75 2.73
CA ASP A 109 12.82 5.07 3.53
C ASP A 109 12.34 3.68 3.99
N MET A 110 11.04 3.54 4.31
CA MET A 110 10.45 2.25 4.65
C MET A 110 10.42 1.29 3.44
N TYR A 111 10.11 1.81 2.24
CA TYR A 111 10.16 1.02 1.01
C TYR A 111 11.58 0.53 0.71
N GLU A 112 12.56 1.42 0.82
CA GLU A 112 13.96 1.10 0.58
C GLU A 112 14.49 0.07 1.57
N ALA A 113 14.12 0.18 2.84
CA ALA A 113 14.53 -0.76 3.87
C ALA A 113 14.10 -2.21 3.58
N VAL A 114 12.91 -2.42 2.99
CA VAL A 114 12.40 -3.78 2.72
C VAL A 114 12.75 -4.29 1.33
N SER A 115 12.86 -3.42 0.35
CA SER A 115 13.03 -3.82 -1.05
C SER A 115 14.40 -3.48 -1.63
N GLY A 116 15.08 -2.50 -1.05
CA GLY A 116 16.30 -1.90 -1.62
C GLY A 116 15.99 -0.86 -2.71
N ALA A 117 14.71 -0.65 -3.03
CA ALA A 117 14.27 0.32 -4.03
C ALA A 117 13.36 1.36 -3.38
N ARG A 118 13.63 2.62 -3.67
CA ARG A 118 12.88 3.76 -3.11
C ARG A 118 11.41 3.81 -3.58
N MET A 119 11.12 3.48 -4.82
CA MET A 119 9.78 3.61 -5.40
C MET A 119 9.26 2.28 -5.97
N HIS A 120 9.83 1.82 -7.05
CA HIS A 120 9.38 0.63 -7.77
C HIS A 120 10.04 -0.61 -7.16
N ALA A 121 9.41 -1.11 -6.12
CA ALA A 121 9.99 -2.06 -5.20
C ALA A 121 9.96 -3.51 -5.70
N ALA A 122 8.96 -3.88 -6.49
CA ALA A 122 8.69 -5.28 -6.88
C ALA A 122 8.80 -6.24 -5.68
N TYR A 123 8.24 -5.83 -4.54
CA TYR A 123 8.43 -6.48 -3.25
C TYR A 123 7.43 -7.61 -3.01
N PHE A 124 6.18 -7.44 -3.43
CA PHE A 124 5.20 -8.51 -3.36
C PHE A 124 5.48 -9.55 -4.43
N ARG A 125 5.27 -10.81 -4.09
CA ARG A 125 5.49 -11.94 -5.00
C ARG A 125 4.32 -12.90 -4.89
N PRO A 126 3.92 -13.58 -5.97
CA PRO A 126 2.94 -14.66 -5.86
C PRO A 126 3.38 -15.68 -4.80
N GLY A 127 2.51 -15.92 -3.81
CA GLY A 127 2.79 -16.75 -2.65
C GLY A 127 3.39 -16.04 -1.43
N GLY A 128 3.65 -14.72 -1.48
CA GLY A 128 4.13 -13.98 -0.31
C GLY A 128 4.80 -12.65 -0.63
N VAL A 129 5.96 -12.42 -0.04
CA VAL A 129 6.81 -11.24 -0.22
C VAL A 129 8.24 -11.68 -0.54
N TYR A 130 9.01 -10.79 -1.18
CA TYR A 130 10.38 -11.09 -1.62
C TYR A 130 11.32 -11.49 -0.47
N ARG A 131 11.24 -10.77 0.65
CA ARG A 131 11.98 -11.05 1.89
C ARG A 131 11.20 -10.57 3.10
N ASP A 132 11.56 -11.06 4.28
CA ASP A 132 10.96 -10.62 5.53
C ASP A 132 11.40 -9.19 5.90
N LEU A 133 10.71 -8.61 6.88
CA LEU A 133 11.06 -7.30 7.41
C LEU A 133 12.46 -7.33 8.04
N PRO A 134 13.29 -6.31 7.81
CA PRO A 134 14.57 -6.17 8.50
C PRO A 134 14.36 -5.87 9.98
N ASP A 135 15.31 -6.26 10.83
CA ASP A 135 15.26 -6.03 12.27
C ASP A 135 15.24 -4.55 12.63
N SER A 136 15.87 -3.70 11.80
CA SER A 136 15.95 -2.25 11.97
C SER A 136 15.10 -1.52 10.94
N MET A 137 13.77 -1.59 11.07
CA MET A 137 12.89 -0.79 10.23
C MET A 137 12.91 0.69 10.62
N PRO A 138 12.96 1.62 9.65
CA PRO A 138 12.73 3.03 9.92
C PRO A 138 11.39 3.24 10.62
N GLN A 139 11.38 4.03 11.69
CA GLN A 139 10.14 4.33 12.41
C GLN A 139 9.50 5.59 11.86
N TYR A 140 8.33 5.44 11.26
CA TYR A 140 7.50 6.58 10.91
C TYR A 140 6.83 7.16 12.16
N LYS A 141 7.28 8.35 12.57
CA LYS A 141 6.73 9.03 13.75
C LYS A 141 5.38 9.67 13.40
N VAL A 142 4.29 8.97 13.67
CA VAL A 142 2.91 9.50 13.57
C VAL A 142 2.75 10.85 14.31
N SER A 143 3.61 11.15 15.29
CA SER A 143 3.66 12.42 15.97
C SER A 143 3.99 13.63 15.05
N LYS A 144 4.74 13.41 13.96
CA LYS A 144 5.02 14.47 12.98
C LYS A 144 3.73 14.93 12.27
N ILE A 145 2.86 13.98 11.88
CA ILE A 145 1.57 14.31 11.24
C ILE A 145 0.63 15.04 12.20
N LYS A 146 0.68 14.74 13.50
CA LYS A 146 -0.17 15.41 14.50
C LYS A 146 0.14 16.89 14.66
N ASN A 147 1.37 17.29 14.44
CA ASN A 147 1.82 18.68 14.61
C ASN A 147 1.64 19.51 13.33
N GLU A 148 1.40 18.92 12.20
CA GLU A 148 1.20 19.63 10.94
C GLU A 148 -0.29 19.80 10.64
N ARG A 149 -0.88 20.78 11.29
CA ARG A 149 -2.31 21.15 11.18
C ARG A 149 -2.75 21.41 9.73
N ALA A 150 -1.85 21.76 8.83
CA ALA A 150 -2.16 22.04 7.42
C ALA A 150 -2.57 20.76 6.63
N LEU A 151 -1.93 19.60 6.91
CA LEU A 151 -2.31 18.32 6.33
C LEU A 151 -3.60 17.75 6.96
N LEU A 152 -3.92 18.18 8.17
CA LEU A 152 -5.08 17.73 8.94
C LEU A 152 -6.36 18.54 8.67
N ALA A 153 -6.29 19.65 7.95
CA ALA A 153 -7.49 20.42 7.56
C ALA A 153 -8.43 19.63 6.62
N ALA A 154 -7.92 18.58 5.95
CA ALA A 154 -8.77 17.57 5.32
C ALA A 154 -9.30 16.57 6.37
N ARG A 155 -10.12 17.09 7.30
CA ARG A 155 -10.76 16.37 8.40
C ARG A 155 -11.77 15.32 7.90
N ASN A 156 -11.29 14.15 7.50
CA ASN A 156 -12.16 12.98 7.38
C ASN A 156 -11.67 11.91 8.38
N GLU A 157 -12.51 11.52 9.31
CA GLU A 157 -12.24 10.47 10.31
C GLU A 157 -11.67 9.15 9.75
N PRO A 158 -12.04 8.70 8.54
CA PRO A 158 -11.43 7.51 7.92
C PRO A 158 -9.92 7.57 7.78
N ARG A 159 -9.35 8.77 7.54
CA ARG A 159 -7.89 8.97 7.37
C ARG A 159 -7.09 8.79 8.66
N ARG A 160 -7.68 9.19 9.80
CA ARG A 160 -7.03 8.97 11.11
C ARG A 160 -6.93 7.48 11.44
N ARG A 161 -7.96 6.70 11.14
CA ARG A 161 -7.94 5.25 11.33
C ARG A 161 -6.88 4.61 10.47
N CYS A 162 -6.78 4.97 9.20
CA CYS A 162 -5.81 4.42 8.26
C CYS A 162 -4.37 4.61 8.75
N VAL A 163 -3.98 5.82 9.18
CA VAL A 163 -2.64 6.09 9.71
C VAL A 163 -2.39 5.35 11.01
N GLN A 164 -3.39 5.31 11.90
CA GLN A 164 -3.30 4.58 13.16
C GLN A 164 -3.22 3.06 12.93
N ASP A 165 -3.97 2.56 11.96
CA ASP A 165 -4.01 1.14 11.64
C ASP A 165 -2.74 0.70 10.91
N ALA A 166 -2.15 1.52 10.04
CA ALA A 166 -0.84 1.27 9.46
C ALA A 166 0.26 1.26 10.54
N GLY A 167 0.25 2.24 11.47
CA GLY A 167 1.18 2.26 12.61
C GLY A 167 1.01 1.05 13.52
N ARG A 168 -0.23 0.66 13.83
CA ARG A 168 -0.51 -0.55 14.63
C ARG A 168 -0.10 -1.83 13.91
N ALA A 169 -0.37 -1.93 12.60
CA ALA A 169 0.07 -3.06 11.80
C ALA A 169 1.59 -3.19 11.78
N PHE A 170 2.29 -2.07 11.66
CA PHE A 170 3.74 -2.00 11.74
C PHE A 170 4.25 -2.48 13.10
N ASP A 171 3.72 -1.93 14.20
CA ASP A 171 4.09 -2.33 15.57
C ASP A 171 3.83 -3.83 15.84
N LEU A 172 2.72 -4.35 15.32
CA LEU A 172 2.35 -5.77 15.48
C LEU A 172 3.25 -6.68 14.65
N CYS A 173 3.60 -6.29 13.42
CA CYS A 173 4.56 -7.02 12.60
C CYS A 173 5.96 -7.05 13.22
N GLN A 174 6.38 -5.94 13.87
CA GLN A 174 7.66 -5.86 14.58
C GLN A 174 7.69 -6.67 15.88
N LYS A 175 6.59 -6.66 16.67
CA LYS A 175 6.51 -7.28 17.99
C LYS A 175 6.36 -8.79 18.00
N ARG A 176 6.50 -9.46 16.87
CA ARG A 176 6.41 -10.92 16.72
C ARG A 176 5.01 -11.51 16.75
N GLY A 177 4.60 -12.06 15.64
CA GLY A 177 4.03 -13.40 15.49
C GLY A 177 2.80 -13.81 16.31
N ASP A 178 2.25 -12.95 17.12
CA ASP A 178 0.98 -13.25 17.76
C ASP A 178 -0.17 -12.89 16.82
N THR A 179 -0.43 -13.83 15.90
CA THR A 179 -1.41 -13.69 14.82
C THR A 179 -2.83 -13.41 15.32
N GLY A 180 -3.13 -13.77 16.56
CA GLY A 180 -4.45 -13.55 17.17
C GLY A 180 -4.75 -12.08 17.47
N ILE A 181 -3.75 -11.29 17.84
CA ILE A 181 -3.91 -9.87 18.19
C ILE A 181 -4.06 -9.02 16.94
N ALA A 182 -3.30 -9.35 15.89
CA ALA A 182 -3.35 -8.63 14.63
C ALA A 182 -4.69 -8.81 13.91
N CYS A 183 -5.30 -10.00 13.92
CA CYS A 183 -6.65 -10.24 13.39
C CYS A 183 -7.71 -9.37 14.06
N ARG A 184 -7.61 -9.12 15.35
CA ARG A 184 -8.56 -8.26 16.08
C ARG A 184 -8.39 -6.77 15.74
N ALA A 185 -7.16 -6.33 15.48
CA ALA A 185 -6.88 -4.94 15.15
C ALA A 185 -7.44 -4.54 13.78
N PHE A 186 -7.56 -5.48 12.83
CA PHE A 186 -8.08 -5.24 11.48
C PHE A 186 -9.56 -5.59 11.29
N GLY A 187 -10.30 -5.90 12.37
CA GLY A 187 -11.74 -6.13 12.28
C GLY A 187 -12.13 -7.36 11.45
N GLY A 188 -11.22 -8.29 11.26
CA GLY A 188 -11.53 -9.60 10.71
C GLY A 188 -12.48 -10.32 11.64
N SER A 189 -13.77 -10.39 11.28
CA SER A 189 -14.73 -11.18 12.02
C SER A 189 -14.24 -12.63 11.97
N GLU A 190 -13.83 -13.16 13.11
CA GLU A 190 -13.74 -14.60 13.30
C GLU A 190 -15.12 -15.18 12.96
N ARG A 191 -15.29 -15.72 11.76
CA ARG A 191 -16.34 -16.69 11.53
C ARG A 191 -16.02 -17.86 12.44
N LYS A 192 -16.61 -17.87 13.65
CA LYS A 192 -16.68 -19.04 14.50
C LYS A 192 -17.19 -20.19 13.65
N LYS A 193 -16.32 -21.06 13.18
CA LYS A 193 -16.70 -22.39 12.76
C LYS A 193 -17.25 -23.07 14.01
N ALA A 194 -18.57 -23.05 14.15
CA ALA A 194 -19.25 -23.87 15.11
C ALA A 194 -18.96 -25.33 14.76
N HIS A 195 -18.02 -25.90 15.48
CA HIS A 195 -17.85 -27.34 15.55
C HIS A 195 -19.11 -27.90 16.20
N ARG A 196 -20.08 -28.31 15.39
CA ARG A 196 -21.13 -29.21 15.86
C ARG A 196 -20.48 -30.57 16.07
N SER A 197 -20.02 -30.83 17.26
CA SER A 197 -19.87 -32.18 17.76
C SER A 197 -21.28 -32.75 17.95
N ARG A 198 -21.74 -33.52 17.01
CA ARG A 198 -22.81 -34.47 17.28
C ARG A 198 -22.19 -35.67 17.97
N ALA A 199 -22.34 -35.74 19.27
CA ALA A 199 -22.31 -37.01 19.98
C ALA A 199 -23.56 -37.78 19.53
N SER A 200 -23.35 -38.93 18.95
CA SER A 200 -24.35 -39.97 18.74
C SER A 200 -24.49 -40.76 20.05
N ALA A 201 -25.70 -40.79 20.55
CA ALA A 201 -26.18 -41.93 21.36
C ALA A 201 -26.71 -42.97 20.35
#